data_ba7d5c78dfe775b12f002c0c2300ad58
#
_entry.id   ba7d5c78dfe775b12f002c0c2300ad58
#
_cell.length_a   1.000
_cell.length_b   1.000
_cell.length_c   1.000
_cell.angle_alpha   90.00
_cell.angle_beta   90.00
_cell.angle_gamma   90.00
#
_symmetry.space_group_name_H-M   'P 1'
#
loop_
_entity.id
_entity.type
_entity.pdbx_description
1 polymer ?
#
loop_
_entity_poly.entity_id
_entity_poly.type
_entity_poly.pdbx_seq_one_letter_code
_entity_poly.pdbx_strand_id
1 'polypeptide(L)'
;MVPNAPPEERVEGKLEDWVAEVRKKRTSLDLPTIMQACPEFASWARNMGGFLKDWGDLHRVAGQLRPMIGVSEHAWNVAQDRMGTQVATAAFALVFEKHSAGEVASPGGYLRGMVEKAGAGELHLERSFYGRLSGQAA
;
A
#
# COMPACT_ATOMS: atom_id res chain seq x y z
N MET A 1 7.19 22.56 10.61
CA MET A 1 6.82 22.62 12.02
C MET A 1 5.54 21.85 12.27
N VAL A 2 5.47 21.15 13.37
CA VAL A 2 4.26 20.42 13.73
C VAL A 2 3.25 21.39 14.34
N PRO A 3 2.06 21.56 13.74
CA PRO A 3 1.03 22.39 14.36
C PRO A 3 0.65 21.81 15.71
N ASN A 4 0.33 22.66 16.67
CA ASN A 4 -0.05 22.24 18.01
C ASN A 4 1.04 21.48 18.74
N ALA A 5 2.29 21.89 18.57
CA ALA A 5 3.40 21.27 19.27
C ALA A 5 3.11 21.20 20.77
N PRO A 6 3.34 20.04 21.42
CA PRO A 6 3.10 19.92 22.84
C PRO A 6 4.12 20.73 23.67
N PRO A 7 3.81 21.01 24.94
CA PRO A 7 4.77 21.61 25.83
C PRO A 7 6.08 20.84 25.90
N GLU A 8 7.17 21.53 26.19
CA GLU A 8 8.50 20.94 26.15
C GLU A 8 8.64 19.67 26.99
N GLU A 9 8.04 19.62 28.14
CA GLU A 9 8.12 18.47 29.04
C GLU A 9 7.47 17.22 28.49
N ARG A 10 6.72 17.33 27.36
CA ARG A 10 6.06 16.20 26.71
C ARG A 10 6.53 15.98 25.30
N VAL A 11 7.46 16.78 24.82
CA VAL A 11 7.88 16.73 23.41
C VAL A 11 8.46 15.38 23.04
N GLU A 12 9.34 14.84 23.88
CA GLU A 12 10.02 13.58 23.56
C GLU A 12 9.05 12.42 23.36
N GLY A 13 8.17 12.18 24.31
CA GLY A 13 7.20 11.11 24.22
C GLY A 13 6.26 11.26 23.03
N LYS A 14 5.73 12.47 22.84
CA LYS A 14 4.82 12.73 21.73
C LYS A 14 5.51 12.64 20.38
N LEU A 15 6.75 13.09 20.29
CA LEU A 15 7.52 13.00 19.07
C LEU A 15 7.83 11.55 18.71
N GLU A 16 8.19 10.74 19.69
CA GLU A 16 8.44 9.30 19.47
C GLU A 16 7.18 8.60 18.97
N ASP A 17 6.03 8.90 19.58
CA ASP A 17 4.75 8.33 19.17
C ASP A 17 4.42 8.73 17.73
N TRP A 18 4.64 10.01 17.40
CA TRP A 18 4.38 10.52 16.05
C TRP A 18 5.31 9.86 15.02
N VAL A 19 6.60 9.74 15.34
CA VAL A 19 7.58 9.09 14.47
C VAL A 19 7.22 7.63 14.24
N ALA A 20 6.82 6.92 15.30
CA ALA A 20 6.40 5.54 15.19
C ALA A 20 5.18 5.40 14.29
N GLU A 21 4.21 6.31 14.41
CA GLU A 21 3.01 6.30 13.59
C GLU A 21 3.33 6.56 12.11
N VAL A 22 4.21 7.52 11.84
CA VAL A 22 4.67 7.81 10.48
C VAL A 22 5.38 6.60 9.87
N ARG A 23 6.22 5.92 10.65
CA ARG A 23 6.93 4.72 10.18
C ARG A 23 5.98 3.58 9.84
N LYS A 24 4.91 3.40 10.60
CA LYS A 24 3.90 2.38 10.33
C LYS A 24 3.20 2.60 8.99
N LYS A 25 3.09 3.86 8.56
CA LYS A 25 2.39 4.23 7.34
C LYS A 25 3.31 4.33 6.14
N ARG A 26 4.56 3.95 6.28
CA ARG A 26 5.53 3.87 5.20
C ARG A 26 6.00 2.44 5.03
N THR A 27 6.49 2.14 3.83
CA THR A 27 7.05 0.83 3.55
C THR A 27 8.48 0.99 3.06
N SER A 28 9.31 -0.04 3.31
CA SER A 28 10.67 -0.10 2.78
C SER A 28 10.69 -0.56 1.32
N LEU A 29 9.54 -0.98 0.79
CA LEU A 29 9.43 -1.39 -0.61
C LEU A 29 9.63 -0.19 -1.53
N ASP A 30 10.36 -0.39 -2.62
CA ASP A 30 10.51 0.63 -3.65
C ASP A 30 9.64 0.28 -4.86
N LEU A 31 9.49 1.25 -5.77
CA LEU A 31 8.65 1.06 -6.94
C LEU A 31 9.12 -0.08 -7.83
N PRO A 32 10.42 -0.21 -8.14
CA PRO A 32 10.87 -1.35 -8.96
C PRO A 32 10.51 -2.70 -8.37
N THR A 33 10.62 -2.87 -7.06
CA THR A 33 10.25 -4.11 -6.39
C THR A 33 8.77 -4.41 -6.57
N ILE A 34 7.91 -3.40 -6.37
CA ILE A 34 6.47 -3.55 -6.54
C ILE A 34 6.14 -3.92 -7.98
N MET A 35 6.71 -3.23 -8.93
CA MET A 35 6.45 -3.46 -10.36
C MET A 35 6.91 -4.84 -10.81
N GLN A 36 8.04 -5.32 -10.29
CA GLN A 36 8.55 -6.65 -10.60
C GLN A 36 7.70 -7.76 -9.99
N ALA A 37 7.26 -7.57 -8.74
CA ALA A 37 6.44 -8.56 -8.06
C ALA A 37 5.00 -8.60 -8.60
N CYS A 38 4.55 -7.53 -9.21
CA CYS A 38 3.18 -7.36 -9.70
C CYS A 38 3.17 -6.98 -11.18
N PRO A 39 3.54 -7.91 -12.09
CA PRO A 39 3.69 -7.56 -13.51
C PRO A 39 2.39 -7.17 -14.19
N GLU A 40 1.25 -7.77 -13.84
CA GLU A 40 -0.04 -7.37 -14.39
C GLU A 40 -0.43 -5.96 -13.95
N PHE A 41 -0.29 -5.69 -12.66
CA PHE A 41 -0.50 -4.35 -12.14
C PHE A 41 0.42 -3.35 -12.83
N ALA A 42 1.69 -3.71 -12.99
CA ALA A 42 2.69 -2.84 -13.63
C ALA A 42 2.29 -2.50 -15.06
N SER A 43 1.83 -3.49 -15.82
CA SER A 43 1.40 -3.29 -17.20
C SER A 43 0.23 -2.29 -17.29
N TRP A 44 -0.80 -2.50 -16.47
CA TRP A 44 -1.94 -1.58 -16.44
C TRP A 44 -1.56 -0.20 -15.95
N ALA A 45 -0.69 -0.12 -14.95
CA ALA A 45 -0.24 1.16 -14.42
C ALA A 45 0.52 1.98 -15.47
N ARG A 46 1.40 1.33 -16.23
CA ARG A 46 2.15 2.01 -17.30
C ARG A 46 1.22 2.46 -18.43
N ASN A 47 0.22 1.65 -18.77
CA ASN A 47 -0.73 2.01 -19.81
C ASN A 47 -1.55 3.22 -19.42
N MET A 48 -1.91 3.36 -18.16
CA MET A 48 -2.72 4.50 -17.70
C MET A 48 -1.88 5.71 -17.34
N GLY A 49 -0.73 5.51 -16.69
CA GLY A 49 0.06 6.59 -16.13
C GLY A 49 1.31 6.96 -16.91
N GLY A 50 1.70 6.17 -17.89
CA GLY A 50 2.95 6.37 -18.62
C GLY A 50 4.15 6.08 -17.73
N PHE A 51 5.08 7.03 -17.64
CA PHE A 51 6.26 6.86 -16.82
C PHE A 51 5.93 7.13 -15.35
N LEU A 52 6.12 6.11 -14.53
CA LEU A 52 5.82 6.16 -13.09
C LEU A 52 7.14 6.34 -12.33
N LYS A 53 7.39 7.54 -11.86
CA LYS A 53 8.68 7.91 -11.26
C LYS A 53 8.69 7.90 -9.74
N ASP A 54 7.55 8.05 -9.10
CA ASP A 54 7.50 8.16 -7.64
C ASP A 54 6.21 7.58 -7.07
N TRP A 55 6.13 7.54 -5.74
CA TRP A 55 4.97 7.03 -5.03
C TRP A 55 3.69 7.79 -5.37
N GLY A 56 3.79 9.09 -5.61
CA GLY A 56 2.62 9.90 -5.98
C GLY A 56 2.01 9.44 -7.30
N ASP A 57 2.85 9.15 -8.28
CA ASP A 57 2.40 8.63 -9.56
C ASP A 57 1.71 7.27 -9.39
N LEU A 58 2.32 6.38 -8.62
CA LEU A 58 1.78 5.05 -8.41
C LEU A 58 0.46 5.10 -7.63
N HIS A 59 0.39 5.95 -6.62
CA HIS A 59 -0.83 6.17 -5.85
C HIS A 59 -1.98 6.67 -6.74
N ARG A 60 -1.70 7.62 -7.61
CA ARG A 60 -2.70 8.16 -8.52
C ARG A 60 -3.24 7.08 -9.45
N VAL A 61 -2.36 6.27 -10.01
CA VAL A 61 -2.76 5.20 -10.92
C VAL A 61 -3.54 4.11 -10.18
N ALA A 62 -3.13 3.77 -8.96
CA ALA A 62 -3.86 2.80 -8.15
C ALA A 62 -5.32 3.25 -7.95
N GLY A 63 -5.52 4.53 -7.65
CA GLY A 63 -6.87 5.08 -7.53
C GLY A 63 -7.67 4.99 -8.81
N GLN A 64 -7.02 5.13 -9.97
CA GLN A 64 -7.67 5.00 -11.28
C GLN A 64 -7.99 3.55 -11.63
N LEU A 65 -7.17 2.60 -11.20
CA LEU A 65 -7.37 1.18 -11.47
C LEU A 65 -8.37 0.52 -10.51
N ARG A 66 -8.65 1.17 -9.40
CA ARG A 66 -9.54 0.65 -8.36
C ARG A 66 -10.87 0.10 -8.90
N PRO A 67 -11.61 0.85 -9.72
CA PRO A 67 -12.90 0.35 -10.20
C PRO A 67 -12.78 -0.90 -11.07
N MET A 68 -11.65 -1.07 -11.74
CA MET A 68 -11.40 -2.21 -12.62
C MET A 68 -11.54 -3.55 -11.92
N ILE A 69 -11.14 -3.61 -10.67
CA ILE A 69 -11.22 -4.85 -9.89
C ILE A 69 -12.29 -4.77 -8.80
N GLY A 70 -13.17 -3.78 -8.88
CA GLY A 70 -14.32 -3.69 -7.99
C GLY A 70 -14.01 -3.25 -6.57
N VAL A 71 -12.90 -2.57 -6.33
CA VAL A 71 -12.60 -1.96 -5.04
C VAL A 71 -13.35 -0.63 -4.96
N SER A 72 -14.26 -0.49 -4.00
CA SER A 72 -15.07 0.71 -3.87
C SER A 72 -14.22 1.91 -3.43
N GLU A 73 -14.71 3.10 -3.73
CA GLU A 73 -14.07 4.34 -3.26
C GLU A 73 -13.98 4.34 -1.74
N HIS A 74 -15.03 3.88 -1.05
CA HIS A 74 -15.04 3.80 0.40
C HIS A 74 -13.92 2.88 0.91
N ALA A 75 -13.82 1.67 0.35
CA ALA A 75 -12.78 0.72 0.76
C ALA A 75 -11.38 1.28 0.54
N TRP A 76 -11.18 1.96 -0.58
CA TRP A 76 -9.90 2.61 -0.90
C TRP A 76 -9.58 3.72 0.09
N ASN A 77 -10.56 4.56 0.41
CA ASN A 77 -10.37 5.66 1.35
C ASN A 77 -10.05 5.14 2.76
N VAL A 78 -10.74 4.10 3.20
CA VAL A 78 -10.46 3.47 4.50
C VAL A 78 -9.05 2.91 4.54
N ALA A 79 -8.62 2.24 3.47
CA ALA A 79 -7.27 1.69 3.38
C ALA A 79 -6.22 2.80 3.51
N GLN A 80 -6.41 3.90 2.81
CA GLN A 80 -5.48 5.03 2.87
C GLN A 80 -5.44 5.67 4.24
N ASP A 81 -6.59 5.84 4.88
CA ASP A 81 -6.67 6.43 6.22
C ASP A 81 -5.98 5.55 7.26
N ARG A 82 -6.19 4.24 7.18
CA ARG A 82 -5.67 3.31 8.18
C ARG A 82 -4.22 2.93 7.96
N MET A 83 -3.78 2.79 6.72
CA MET A 83 -2.44 2.31 6.38
C MET A 83 -1.51 3.40 5.87
N GLY A 84 -2.05 4.56 5.50
CA GLY A 84 -1.31 5.59 4.80
C GLY A 84 -1.23 5.31 3.31
N THR A 85 -0.89 6.33 2.52
CA THR A 85 -0.95 6.23 1.06
C THR A 85 0.05 5.25 0.47
N GLN A 86 1.28 5.21 1.00
CA GLN A 86 2.30 4.28 0.48
C GLN A 86 1.92 2.82 0.72
N VAL A 87 1.58 2.49 1.97
CA VAL A 87 1.23 1.12 2.32
C VAL A 87 -0.04 0.69 1.61
N ALA A 88 -1.05 1.57 1.54
CA ALA A 88 -2.29 1.28 0.84
C ALA A 88 -2.06 1.04 -0.66
N THR A 89 -1.17 1.81 -1.29
CA THR A 89 -0.82 1.65 -2.70
C THR A 89 -0.12 0.31 -2.95
N ALA A 90 0.85 -0.04 -2.11
CA ALA A 90 1.53 -1.34 -2.20
C ALA A 90 0.55 -2.49 -1.97
N ALA A 91 -0.32 -2.37 -0.97
CA ALA A 91 -1.35 -3.36 -0.69
C ALA A 91 -2.28 -3.52 -1.89
N PHE A 92 -2.71 -2.42 -2.50
CA PHE A 92 -3.57 -2.45 -3.67
C PHE A 92 -2.90 -3.17 -4.85
N ALA A 93 -1.62 -2.89 -5.10
CA ALA A 93 -0.88 -3.55 -6.17
C ALA A 93 -0.88 -5.07 -5.98
N LEU A 94 -0.68 -5.52 -4.75
CA LEU A 94 -0.69 -6.95 -4.44
C LEU A 94 -2.08 -7.56 -4.63
N VAL A 95 -3.13 -6.87 -4.19
CA VAL A 95 -4.51 -7.32 -4.37
C VAL A 95 -4.86 -7.41 -5.85
N PHE A 96 -4.46 -6.40 -6.63
CA PHE A 96 -4.68 -6.39 -8.08
C PHE A 96 -4.01 -7.61 -8.72
N GLU A 97 -2.77 -7.86 -8.37
CA GLU A 97 -2.02 -8.97 -8.93
C GLU A 97 -2.64 -10.32 -8.57
N LYS A 98 -3.00 -10.50 -7.31
CA LYS A 98 -3.63 -11.75 -6.85
C LYS A 98 -4.98 -11.96 -7.53
N HIS A 99 -5.76 -10.92 -7.71
CA HIS A 99 -7.04 -11.02 -8.40
C HIS A 99 -6.84 -11.41 -9.87
N SER A 100 -5.86 -10.78 -10.53
CA SER A 100 -5.53 -11.08 -11.92
C SER A 100 -5.09 -12.53 -12.10
N ALA A 101 -4.44 -13.11 -11.10
CA ALA A 101 -4.00 -14.51 -11.11
C ALA A 101 -5.10 -15.48 -10.70
N GLY A 102 -6.28 -15.00 -10.36
CA GLY A 102 -7.38 -15.85 -9.91
C GLY A 102 -7.27 -16.31 -8.47
N GLU A 103 -6.35 -15.75 -7.69
CA GLU A 103 -6.11 -16.15 -6.30
C GLU A 103 -7.07 -15.48 -5.32
N VAL A 104 -7.70 -14.38 -5.70
CA VAL A 104 -8.60 -13.61 -4.84
C VAL A 104 -9.89 -13.34 -5.60
N ALA A 105 -11.01 -13.80 -5.05
CA ALA A 105 -12.33 -13.62 -5.66
C ALA A 105 -12.92 -12.24 -5.36
N SER A 106 -12.65 -11.70 -4.14
CA SER A 106 -13.19 -10.42 -3.70
C SER A 106 -12.05 -9.47 -3.32
N PRO A 107 -11.59 -8.64 -4.28
CA PRO A 107 -10.50 -7.69 -4.01
C PRO A 107 -10.81 -6.72 -2.87
N GLY A 108 -12.04 -6.19 -2.83
CA GLY A 108 -12.44 -5.28 -1.76
C GLY A 108 -12.39 -5.93 -0.39
N GLY A 109 -12.88 -7.17 -0.29
CA GLY A 109 -12.83 -7.94 0.95
C GLY A 109 -11.42 -8.26 1.37
N TYR A 110 -10.56 -8.62 0.41
CA TYR A 110 -9.16 -8.92 0.69
C TYR A 110 -8.42 -7.67 1.20
N LEU A 111 -8.64 -6.53 0.56
CA LEU A 111 -8.04 -5.27 0.99
C LEU A 111 -8.50 -4.91 2.40
N ARG A 112 -9.77 -5.12 2.71
CA ARG A 112 -10.31 -4.88 4.05
C ARG A 112 -9.63 -5.77 5.08
N GLY A 113 -9.39 -7.03 4.76
CA GLY A 113 -8.63 -7.93 5.62
C GLY A 113 -7.21 -7.45 5.88
N MET A 114 -6.56 -6.89 4.87
CA MET A 114 -5.23 -6.31 5.03
C MET A 114 -5.25 -5.10 5.96
N VAL A 115 -6.29 -4.27 5.86
CA VAL A 115 -6.47 -3.12 6.76
C VAL A 115 -6.57 -3.59 8.21
N GLU A 116 -7.34 -4.65 8.45
CA GLU A 116 -7.48 -5.22 9.79
C GLU A 116 -6.16 -5.77 10.31
N LYS A 117 -5.42 -6.48 9.47
CA LYS A 117 -4.09 -6.99 9.85
C LYS A 117 -3.12 -5.86 10.14
N ALA A 118 -3.16 -4.79 9.36
CA ALA A 118 -2.31 -3.63 9.61
C ALA A 118 -2.60 -3.02 10.97
N GLY A 119 -3.87 -2.91 11.33
CA GLY A 119 -4.28 -2.40 12.63
C GLY A 119 -3.82 -3.26 13.79
N ALA A 120 -3.72 -4.56 13.58
CA ALA A 120 -3.24 -5.52 14.58
C ALA A 120 -1.71 -5.69 14.57
N GLY A 121 -1.00 -5.01 13.68
CA GLY A 121 0.45 -5.18 13.55
C GLY A 121 0.86 -6.49 12.89
N GLU A 122 -0.05 -7.12 12.16
CA GLU A 122 0.16 -8.45 11.56
C GLU A 122 0.32 -8.41 10.05
N LEU A 123 0.35 -7.24 9.44
CA LEU A 123 0.52 -7.12 8.00
C LEU A 123 2.00 -7.10 7.64
N HIS A 124 2.43 -8.04 6.80
CA HIS A 124 3.83 -8.20 6.40
C HIS A 124 3.94 -8.09 4.87
N LEU A 125 3.76 -6.87 4.35
CA LEU A 125 3.80 -6.62 2.91
C LEU A 125 5.15 -6.96 2.29
N GLU A 126 6.25 -6.57 2.95
CA GLU A 126 7.59 -6.84 2.44
C GLU A 126 7.80 -8.33 2.22
N ARG A 127 7.37 -9.13 3.18
CA ARG A 127 7.46 -10.60 3.07
C ARG A 127 6.66 -11.12 1.88
N SER A 128 5.46 -10.59 1.70
CA SER A 128 4.60 -11.00 0.59
C SER A 128 5.22 -10.66 -0.76
N PHE A 129 5.77 -9.46 -0.91
CA PHE A 129 6.41 -9.04 -2.15
C PHE A 129 7.66 -9.83 -2.46
N TYR A 130 8.55 -10.00 -1.47
CA TYR A 130 9.79 -10.76 -1.67
C TYR A 130 9.50 -12.25 -1.90
N GLY A 131 8.45 -12.77 -1.28
CA GLY A 131 8.00 -14.13 -1.55
C GLY A 131 7.57 -14.31 -3.00
N ARG A 132 6.85 -13.36 -3.56
CA ARG A 132 6.45 -13.41 -4.96
C ARG A 132 7.66 -13.32 -5.89
N LEU A 133 8.63 -12.46 -5.58
CA LEU A 133 9.84 -12.35 -6.38
C LEU A 133 10.64 -13.66 -6.36
N SER A 134 10.76 -14.30 -5.20
CA SER A 134 11.42 -15.59 -5.08
C SER A 134 10.73 -16.66 -5.92
N GLY A 135 9.41 -16.70 -5.91
CA GLY A 135 8.63 -17.60 -6.72
C GLY A 135 8.82 -17.36 -8.22
N GLN A 136 8.93 -16.11 -8.64
CA GLN A 136 9.18 -15.76 -10.04
C GLN A 136 10.59 -16.17 -10.48
N ALA A 137 11.54 -16.09 -9.57
CA ALA A 137 12.93 -16.44 -9.87
C ALA A 137 13.14 -17.95 -10.00
N ALA A 138 12.28 -18.74 -9.38
CA ALA A 138 12.32 -20.19 -9.50
C ALA A 138 11.71 -20.63 -10.83
#